data_5aa5878540925f34bb6ea1b6c23de61f
#
_entry.id   5aa5878540925f34bb6ea1b6c23de61f
#
_cell.length_a   1.000
_cell.length_b   1.000
_cell.length_c   1.000
_cell.angle_alpha   90.00
_cell.angle_beta   90.00
_cell.angle_gamma   90.00
#
_symmetry.space_group_name_H-M   'P 1'
#
loop_
_entity.id
_entity.type
_entity.pdbx_description
1 polymer ?
#
loop_
_entity_poly.entity_id
_entity_poly.type
_entity_poly.pdbx_seq_one_letter_code
_entity_poly.pdbx_strand_id
1 'polypeptide(L)'
;MVTGKGGVGKTTVAAALALALTAGGERVLLVEVEGRQGLAQLFELEPLPYAERRLGEVDADLRLLAVDAEEALLEYLELFYKMGRAGRALRKLGAIDFATTVAPGLRDILLTGKVKEATTRKDDNGNRMYRAVVLDAPPTGRIGRFLNVTAEAARLAKLGPIKSQSEGVAALLRSPMTSVHLVTLLEEMPVQETTDALQELAALGIPAGKIIINGSRPPLLSGHPKVTQAALKRGLADAGLPADQATIAGLRAEANAHLARTALEEQLRTELSHLGRPIVELPLLPDGVDLDGVQRLANILGS
;
A
#
# COMPACT_ATOMS: atom_id res chain seq x y z
N MET A 1 3.79 4.91 5.05
CA MET A 1 3.36 3.50 4.93
C MET A 1 2.03 3.49 4.20
N VAL A 2 1.76 2.49 3.38
CA VAL A 2 0.52 2.34 2.62
C VAL A 2 -0.10 1.00 2.96
N THR A 3 -1.34 0.99 3.44
CA THR A 3 -2.12 -0.20 3.76
C THR A 3 -3.57 -0.05 3.27
N GLY A 4 -4.38 -1.07 3.39
CA GLY A 4 -5.77 -1.13 2.96
C GLY A 4 -6.21 -2.59 2.79
N LYS A 5 -7.46 -2.83 2.48
CA LYS A 5 -7.99 -4.19 2.23
C LYS A 5 -7.20 -4.92 1.14
N GLY A 6 -7.22 -6.24 1.14
CA GLY A 6 -6.69 -7.02 0.02
C GLY A 6 -7.37 -6.66 -1.30
N GLY A 7 -6.58 -6.43 -2.37
CA GLY A 7 -7.11 -6.14 -3.70
C GLY A 7 -7.43 -4.67 -4.02
N VAL A 8 -7.31 -3.73 -3.07
CA VAL A 8 -7.62 -2.30 -3.32
C VAL A 8 -6.53 -1.54 -4.09
N GLY A 9 -5.43 -2.17 -4.48
CA GLY A 9 -4.34 -1.53 -5.23
C GLY A 9 -3.25 -0.90 -4.36
N LYS A 10 -3.01 -1.40 -3.14
CA LYS A 10 -1.97 -0.89 -2.22
C LYS A 10 -0.60 -0.73 -2.87
N THR A 11 -0.12 -1.77 -3.53
CA THR A 11 1.20 -1.79 -4.18
C THR A 11 1.32 -0.70 -5.24
N THR A 12 0.29 -0.53 -6.08
CA THR A 12 0.21 0.55 -7.07
C THR A 12 0.26 1.93 -6.42
N VAL A 13 -0.52 2.13 -5.36
CA VAL A 13 -0.56 3.42 -4.63
C VAL A 13 0.75 3.66 -3.90
N ALA A 14 1.38 2.64 -3.31
CA ALA A 14 2.68 2.75 -2.68
C ALA A 14 3.77 3.14 -3.70
N ALA A 15 3.74 2.54 -4.88
CA ALA A 15 4.65 2.88 -5.98
C ALA A 15 4.45 4.32 -6.48
N ALA A 16 3.21 4.73 -6.70
CA ALA A 16 2.88 6.09 -7.11
C ALA A 16 3.28 7.12 -6.04
N LEU A 17 3.04 6.84 -4.77
CA LEU A 17 3.47 7.69 -3.66
C LEU A 17 5.00 7.79 -3.57
N ALA A 18 5.69 6.67 -3.72
CA ALA A 18 7.16 6.66 -3.69
C ALA A 18 7.74 7.49 -4.85
N LEU A 19 7.17 7.35 -6.04
CA LEU A 19 7.58 8.13 -7.21
C LEU A 19 7.27 9.63 -7.04
N ALA A 20 6.10 9.99 -6.51
CA ALA A 20 5.77 11.38 -6.19
C ALA A 20 6.79 12.02 -5.22
N LEU A 21 7.28 11.26 -4.26
CA LEU A 21 8.25 11.73 -3.27
C LEU A 21 9.69 11.87 -3.79
N THR A 22 10.00 11.40 -5.01
CA THR A 22 11.29 11.65 -5.66
C THR A 22 11.36 13.01 -6.33
N ALA A 23 10.27 13.78 -6.34
CA ALA A 23 10.25 15.12 -6.93
C ALA A 23 11.38 15.99 -6.38
N GLY A 24 12.03 16.78 -7.26
CA GLY A 24 13.18 17.59 -6.88
C GLY A 24 14.51 16.82 -6.81
N GLY A 25 14.59 15.59 -7.34
CA GLY A 25 15.80 14.77 -7.34
C GLY A 25 16.04 14.01 -6.04
N GLU A 26 15.03 13.89 -5.20
CA GLU A 26 15.14 13.24 -3.89
C GLU A 26 15.22 11.72 -4.00
N ARG A 27 16.06 11.09 -3.19
CA ARG A 27 16.19 9.64 -3.13
C ARG A 27 15.12 9.04 -2.23
N VAL A 28 14.35 8.10 -2.78
CA VAL A 28 13.28 7.38 -2.08
C VAL A 28 13.48 5.88 -2.16
N LEU A 29 13.18 5.17 -1.07
CA LEU A 29 13.15 3.71 -1.03
C LEU A 29 11.71 3.23 -0.93
N LEU A 30 11.29 2.38 -1.86
CA LEU A 30 10.03 1.65 -1.82
C LEU A 30 10.28 0.21 -1.37
N VAL A 31 9.62 -0.19 -0.31
CA VAL A 31 9.84 -1.49 0.37
C VAL A 31 8.60 -2.35 0.31
N GLU A 32 8.74 -3.59 -0.13
CA GLU A 32 7.74 -4.66 -0.06
C GLU A 32 8.12 -5.67 1.03
N VAL A 33 7.15 -6.12 1.84
CA VAL A 33 7.38 -7.04 2.97
C VAL A 33 6.55 -8.33 2.92
N GLU A 34 5.66 -8.48 1.96
CA GLU A 34 4.79 -9.68 1.87
C GLU A 34 5.40 -10.83 1.04
N GLY A 35 6.53 -10.62 0.36
CA GLY A 35 7.22 -11.63 -0.44
C GLY A 35 6.49 -12.05 -1.72
N ARG A 36 5.49 -11.26 -2.15
CA ARG A 36 4.67 -11.56 -3.35
C ARG A 36 5.29 -11.08 -4.63
N GLN A 37 6.42 -10.36 -4.54
CA GLN A 37 7.07 -9.75 -5.71
C GLN A 37 6.13 -8.80 -6.49
N GLY A 38 5.21 -8.14 -5.79
CA GLY A 38 4.23 -7.25 -6.39
C GLY A 38 4.86 -6.04 -7.08
N LEU A 39 5.97 -5.55 -6.54
CA LEU A 39 6.74 -4.47 -7.15
C LEU A 39 7.44 -4.94 -8.44
N ALA A 40 8.01 -6.16 -8.44
CA ALA A 40 8.62 -6.72 -9.63
C ALA A 40 7.58 -6.89 -10.75
N GLN A 41 6.38 -7.40 -10.40
CA GLN A 41 5.28 -7.56 -11.36
C GLN A 41 4.77 -6.20 -11.89
N LEU A 42 4.63 -5.20 -11.01
CA LEU A 42 4.13 -3.86 -11.38
C LEU A 42 5.05 -3.13 -12.36
N PHE A 43 6.37 -3.30 -12.19
CA PHE A 43 7.39 -2.66 -13.02
C PHE A 43 7.99 -3.60 -14.08
N GLU A 44 7.37 -4.76 -14.33
CA GLU A 44 7.83 -5.76 -15.31
C GLU A 44 9.31 -6.15 -15.15
N LEU A 45 9.74 -6.29 -13.89
CA LEU A 45 11.11 -6.63 -13.54
C LEU A 45 11.23 -8.12 -13.19
N GLU A 46 12.45 -8.63 -13.30
CA GLU A 46 12.83 -9.90 -12.67
C GLU A 46 12.59 -9.81 -11.14
N PRO A 47 12.33 -10.94 -10.48
CA PRO A 47 12.12 -10.97 -9.03
C PRO A 47 13.19 -10.19 -8.29
N LEU A 48 12.78 -9.31 -7.38
CA LEU A 48 13.68 -8.46 -6.61
C LEU A 48 14.45 -9.31 -5.59
N PRO A 49 15.79 -9.24 -5.59
CA PRO A 49 16.60 -9.86 -4.55
C PRO A 49 16.45 -9.10 -3.21
N TYR A 50 16.96 -9.69 -2.14
CA TYR A 50 17.14 -9.00 -0.85
C TYR A 50 18.30 -7.99 -0.94
N ALA A 51 18.16 -7.05 -1.86
CA ALA A 51 19.10 -5.96 -2.10
C ALA A 51 18.37 -4.79 -2.75
N GLU A 52 18.84 -3.59 -2.46
CA GLU A 52 18.27 -2.39 -3.04
C GLU A 52 18.61 -2.29 -4.53
N ARG A 53 17.59 -2.14 -5.36
CA ARG A 53 17.71 -1.99 -6.81
C ARG A 53 17.14 -0.64 -7.24
N ARG A 54 17.91 0.16 -7.99
CA ARG A 54 17.39 1.39 -8.60
C ARG A 54 16.42 1.02 -9.73
N LEU A 55 15.29 1.71 -9.78
CA LEU A 55 14.38 1.64 -10.92
C LEU A 55 14.96 2.50 -12.05
N GLY A 56 15.47 1.84 -13.11
CA GLY A 56 16.21 2.50 -14.18
C GLY A 56 15.33 3.17 -15.23
N GLU A 57 14.07 2.79 -15.29
CA GLU A 57 13.12 3.18 -16.32
C GLU A 57 12.49 4.58 -16.05
N VAL A 58 12.80 5.19 -14.91
CA VAL A 58 12.32 6.53 -14.54
C VAL A 58 13.48 7.49 -14.33
N ASP A 59 13.29 8.76 -14.70
CA ASP A 59 14.23 9.83 -14.38
C ASP A 59 14.03 10.30 -12.92
N ALA A 60 14.28 9.36 -11.98
CA ALA A 60 14.11 9.57 -10.55
C ALA A 60 15.07 8.65 -9.77
N ASP A 61 15.51 9.05 -8.56
CA ASP A 61 16.28 8.15 -7.67
C ASP A 61 15.32 7.33 -6.79
N LEU A 62 14.49 6.52 -7.45
CA LEU A 62 13.62 5.54 -6.79
C LEU A 62 14.35 4.20 -6.68
N ARG A 63 14.43 3.67 -5.47
CA ARG A 63 14.99 2.36 -5.18
C ARG A 63 13.91 1.42 -4.67
N LEU A 64 14.01 0.16 -5.05
CA LEU A 64 13.11 -0.91 -4.67
C LEU A 64 13.84 -1.90 -3.77
N LEU A 65 13.13 -2.41 -2.76
CA LEU A 65 13.62 -3.47 -1.88
C LEU A 65 12.48 -4.45 -1.54
N ALA A 66 12.65 -5.71 -1.88
CA ALA A 66 11.81 -6.78 -1.35
C ALA A 66 12.46 -7.36 -0.09
N VAL A 67 11.83 -7.15 1.07
CA VAL A 67 12.35 -7.67 2.33
C VAL A 67 11.86 -9.10 2.54
N ASP A 68 12.80 -10.02 2.60
CA ASP A 68 12.57 -11.41 2.97
C ASP A 68 12.89 -11.66 4.46
N ALA A 69 12.02 -12.40 5.14
CA ALA A 69 12.15 -12.61 6.58
C ALA A 69 13.33 -13.50 6.96
N GLU A 70 13.70 -14.46 6.09
CA GLU A 70 14.83 -15.35 6.33
C GLU A 70 16.14 -14.59 6.16
N GLU A 71 16.25 -13.79 5.09
CA GLU A 71 17.42 -12.95 4.87
C GLU A 71 17.56 -11.90 5.98
N ALA A 72 16.45 -11.30 6.42
CA ALA A 72 16.43 -10.36 7.53
C ALA A 72 16.87 -11.02 8.85
N LEU A 73 16.51 -12.29 9.08
CA LEU A 73 16.98 -13.05 10.23
C LEU A 73 18.49 -13.33 10.16
N LEU A 74 18.99 -13.71 8.98
CA LEU A 74 20.43 -13.92 8.78
C LEU A 74 21.23 -12.63 9.03
N GLU A 75 20.78 -11.52 8.48
CA GLU A 75 21.38 -10.21 8.72
C GLU A 75 21.34 -9.85 10.20
N TYR A 76 20.23 -10.10 10.89
CA TYR A 76 20.09 -9.88 12.31
C TYR A 76 21.09 -10.73 13.13
N LEU A 77 21.23 -12.03 12.81
CA LEU A 77 22.18 -12.93 13.47
C LEU A 77 23.63 -12.51 13.24
N GLU A 78 23.96 -12.00 12.05
CA GLU A 78 25.29 -11.47 11.76
C GLU A 78 25.58 -10.21 12.59
N LEU A 79 24.66 -9.24 12.61
CA LEU A 79 24.84 -7.96 13.27
C LEU A 79 24.98 -8.08 14.80
N PHE A 80 24.13 -8.89 15.43
CA PHE A 80 24.04 -8.94 16.89
C PHE A 80 24.79 -10.10 17.52
N TYR A 81 25.01 -11.18 16.79
CA TYR A 81 25.63 -12.39 17.33
C TYR A 81 26.91 -12.81 16.58
N LYS A 82 27.31 -12.11 15.53
CA LYS A 82 28.44 -12.42 14.65
C LYS A 82 28.43 -13.87 14.12
N MET A 83 27.22 -14.38 13.88
CA MET A 83 26.97 -15.77 13.51
C MET A 83 26.86 -16.03 12.01
N GLY A 84 27.42 -15.21 11.15
CA GLY A 84 27.21 -15.31 9.70
C GLY A 84 27.51 -16.66 9.07
N ARG A 85 28.58 -17.38 9.54
CA ARG A 85 28.88 -18.74 9.07
C ARG A 85 27.90 -19.76 9.64
N ALA A 86 27.58 -19.66 10.95
CA ALA A 86 26.65 -20.55 11.64
C ALA A 86 25.20 -20.30 11.14
N GLY A 87 24.80 -19.06 10.90
CA GLY A 87 23.50 -18.71 10.29
C GLY A 87 23.28 -19.36 8.92
N ARG A 88 24.30 -19.34 8.05
CA ARG A 88 24.23 -20.06 6.76
C ARG A 88 24.14 -21.58 6.91
N ALA A 89 24.76 -22.17 7.94
CA ALA A 89 24.60 -23.59 8.23
C ALA A 89 23.18 -23.90 8.74
N LEU A 90 22.61 -23.07 9.61
CA LEU A 90 21.22 -23.19 10.09
C LEU A 90 20.19 -23.12 8.96
N ARG A 91 20.41 -22.24 7.95
CA ARG A 91 19.57 -22.20 6.73
C ARG A 91 19.57 -23.56 6.01
N LYS A 92 20.73 -24.17 5.80
CA LYS A 92 20.83 -25.48 5.14
C LYS A 92 20.10 -26.59 5.88
N LEU A 93 19.87 -26.43 7.17
CA LEU A 93 19.15 -27.40 8.01
C LEU A 93 17.65 -27.09 8.13
N GLY A 94 17.13 -26.06 7.41
CA GLY A 94 15.72 -25.64 7.50
C GLY A 94 15.33 -24.99 8.84
N ALA A 95 16.30 -24.75 9.74
CA ALA A 95 16.04 -24.21 11.07
C ALA A 95 15.55 -22.74 11.02
N ILE A 96 15.92 -22.02 9.97
CA ILE A 96 15.51 -20.62 9.75
C ILE A 96 14.07 -20.56 9.27
N ASP A 97 13.68 -21.39 8.29
CA ASP A 97 12.31 -21.54 7.84
C ASP A 97 11.38 -21.88 9.02
N PHE A 98 11.83 -22.82 9.87
CA PHE A 98 11.10 -23.19 11.07
C PHE A 98 10.94 -22.00 12.02
N ALA A 99 11.99 -21.24 12.29
CA ALA A 99 11.95 -20.11 13.23
C ALA A 99 11.02 -18.98 12.73
N THR A 100 11.06 -18.64 11.44
CA THR A 100 10.23 -17.59 10.86
C THR A 100 8.78 -18.02 10.66
N THR A 101 8.52 -19.31 10.47
CA THR A 101 7.16 -19.86 10.30
C THR A 101 6.48 -20.08 11.65
N VAL A 102 7.21 -20.59 12.66
CA VAL A 102 6.65 -20.95 13.98
C VAL A 102 6.51 -19.72 14.89
N ALA A 103 7.30 -18.66 14.66
CA ALA A 103 7.25 -17.43 15.43
C ALA A 103 6.82 -16.22 14.56
N PRO A 104 5.55 -16.09 14.20
CA PRO A 104 5.06 -15.01 13.31
C PRO A 104 5.43 -13.61 13.79
N GLY A 105 5.44 -13.37 15.11
CA GLY A 105 5.86 -12.09 15.69
C GLY A 105 7.35 -11.78 15.45
N LEU A 106 8.22 -12.78 15.38
CA LEU A 106 9.63 -12.59 15.04
C LEU A 106 9.76 -12.08 13.60
N ARG A 107 9.01 -12.65 12.67
CA ARG A 107 8.96 -12.19 11.28
C ARG A 107 8.63 -10.70 11.22
N ASP A 108 7.55 -10.26 11.87
CA ASP A 108 7.10 -8.87 11.82
C ASP A 108 8.14 -7.91 12.45
N ILE A 109 8.82 -8.34 13.53
CA ILE A 109 9.92 -7.58 14.15
C ILE A 109 11.11 -7.42 13.19
N LEU A 110 11.49 -8.47 12.47
CA LEU A 110 12.60 -8.43 11.52
C LEU A 110 12.29 -7.53 10.33
N LEU A 111 11.10 -7.68 9.74
CA LEU A 111 10.64 -6.86 8.61
C LEU A 111 10.58 -5.37 8.98
N THR A 112 9.94 -5.04 10.10
CA THR A 112 9.86 -3.64 10.58
C THR A 112 11.20 -3.11 11.04
N GLY A 113 12.07 -3.97 11.59
CA GLY A 113 13.44 -3.64 11.94
C GLY A 113 14.28 -3.21 10.73
N LYS A 114 14.13 -3.91 9.59
CA LYS A 114 14.81 -3.56 8.34
C LYS A 114 14.30 -2.21 7.78
N VAL A 115 12.99 -1.97 7.84
CA VAL A 115 12.40 -0.68 7.44
C VAL A 115 12.92 0.46 8.31
N LYS A 116 13.02 0.25 9.64
CA LYS A 116 13.60 1.23 10.57
C LYS A 116 15.07 1.50 10.22
N GLU A 117 15.87 0.45 9.99
CA GLU A 117 17.28 0.57 9.61
C GLU A 117 17.41 1.46 8.38
N ALA A 118 16.66 1.16 7.30
CA ALA A 118 16.66 1.97 6.08
C ALA A 118 16.24 3.44 6.33
N THR A 119 15.25 3.68 7.20
CA THR A 119 14.75 5.02 7.54
C THR A 119 15.81 5.86 8.30
N THR A 120 16.65 5.21 9.10
CA THR A 120 17.63 5.88 9.96
C THR A 120 19.04 5.87 9.39
N ARG A 121 19.27 5.14 8.30
CA ARG A 121 20.58 5.02 7.64
C ARG A 121 21.08 6.36 7.17
N LYS A 122 22.38 6.58 7.36
CA LYS A 122 23.07 7.79 6.93
C LYS A 122 24.05 7.50 5.82
N ASP A 123 24.28 8.48 4.98
CA ASP A 123 25.35 8.49 3.98
C ASP A 123 26.72 8.84 4.64
N ASP A 124 27.77 8.86 3.82
CA ASP A 124 29.14 9.15 4.28
C ASP A 124 29.27 10.60 4.81
N ASN A 125 28.34 11.49 4.47
CA ASN A 125 28.29 12.88 4.94
C ASN A 125 27.46 13.03 6.23
N GLY A 126 26.90 11.96 6.75
CA GLY A 126 26.08 11.96 7.94
C GLY A 126 24.61 12.37 7.72
N ASN A 127 24.19 12.62 6.46
CA ASN A 127 22.81 12.90 6.10
C ASN A 127 22.00 11.61 5.99
N ARG A 128 20.67 11.71 6.05
CA ARG A 128 19.83 10.54 5.77
C ARG A 128 20.01 10.09 4.33
N MET A 129 20.18 8.78 4.14
CA MET A 129 20.37 8.18 2.82
C MET A 129 19.11 8.33 1.95
N TYR A 130 17.92 8.28 2.57
CA TYR A 130 16.63 8.41 1.90
C TYR A 130 15.85 9.60 2.46
N ARG A 131 15.28 10.40 1.57
CA ARG A 131 14.30 11.44 1.90
C ARG A 131 13.06 10.82 2.51
N ALA A 132 12.61 9.71 1.95
CA ALA A 132 11.48 8.94 2.43
C ALA A 132 11.71 7.44 2.21
N VAL A 133 11.10 6.63 3.09
CA VAL A 133 10.96 5.19 2.93
C VAL A 133 9.46 4.89 2.86
N VAL A 134 8.98 4.43 1.72
CA VAL A 134 7.58 4.03 1.52
C VAL A 134 7.49 2.52 1.71
N LEU A 135 6.65 2.10 2.63
CA LEU A 135 6.38 0.69 2.90
C LEU A 135 5.04 0.29 2.29
N ASP A 136 5.05 -0.64 1.33
CA ASP A 136 3.87 -1.41 0.92
C ASP A 136 3.57 -2.43 2.04
N ALA A 137 2.64 -2.05 2.92
CA ALA A 137 2.38 -2.75 4.16
C ALA A 137 1.34 -3.88 3.99
N PRO A 138 1.28 -4.82 4.94
CA PRO A 138 0.24 -5.85 4.95
C PRO A 138 -1.18 -5.26 4.94
N PRO A 139 -2.19 -6.05 4.52
CA PRO A 139 -3.59 -5.64 4.53
C PRO A 139 -4.10 -5.22 5.91
N THR A 140 -5.15 -4.38 5.93
CA THR A 140 -5.79 -3.85 7.15
C THR A 140 -6.10 -4.92 8.19
N GLY A 141 -6.58 -6.09 7.82
CA GLY A 141 -6.82 -7.20 8.77
C GLY A 141 -5.57 -7.76 9.47
N ARG A 142 -4.36 -7.29 9.12
CA ARG A 142 -3.08 -7.68 9.74
C ARG A 142 -2.26 -6.50 10.21
N ILE A 143 -2.63 -5.27 9.83
CA ILE A 143 -1.79 -4.10 10.02
C ILE A 143 -1.51 -3.81 11.50
N GLY A 144 -2.52 -3.89 12.35
CA GLY A 144 -2.36 -3.63 13.77
C GLY A 144 -1.42 -4.61 14.45
N ARG A 145 -1.52 -5.90 14.13
CA ARG A 145 -0.58 -6.89 14.63
C ARG A 145 0.84 -6.65 14.11
N PHE A 146 0.98 -6.37 12.81
CA PHE A 146 2.27 -6.06 12.18
C PHE A 146 2.95 -4.83 12.80
N LEU A 147 2.18 -3.81 13.18
CA LEU A 147 2.69 -2.59 13.79
C LEU A 147 2.85 -2.68 15.32
N ASN A 148 2.21 -3.65 15.97
CA ASN A 148 2.30 -3.83 17.43
C ASN A 148 3.54 -4.66 17.83
N VAL A 149 4.69 -4.28 17.28
CA VAL A 149 5.98 -5.01 17.46
C VAL A 149 6.42 -5.15 18.91
N THR A 150 6.05 -4.20 19.78
CA THR A 150 6.40 -4.28 21.22
C THR A 150 5.66 -5.40 21.93
N ALA A 151 4.38 -5.62 21.63
CA ALA A 151 3.62 -6.72 22.22
C ALA A 151 4.15 -8.07 21.72
N GLU A 152 4.47 -8.17 20.43
CA GLU A 152 5.06 -9.40 19.87
C GLU A 152 6.47 -9.68 20.44
N ALA A 153 7.30 -8.64 20.56
CA ALA A 153 8.64 -8.79 21.17
C ALA A 153 8.57 -9.22 22.64
N ALA A 154 7.61 -8.70 23.41
CA ALA A 154 7.43 -9.08 24.82
C ALA A 154 7.08 -10.57 25.01
N ARG A 155 6.48 -11.20 24.00
CA ARG A 155 6.22 -12.65 23.97
C ARG A 155 7.47 -13.46 23.67
N LEU A 156 8.40 -12.91 22.89
CA LEU A 156 9.60 -13.62 22.43
C LEU A 156 10.79 -13.43 23.34
N ALA A 157 11.01 -12.23 23.86
CA ALA A 157 12.18 -11.92 24.66
C ALA A 157 11.90 -10.81 25.67
N LYS A 158 12.21 -11.07 26.95
CA LYS A 158 12.10 -10.06 28.02
C LYS A 158 13.29 -9.10 28.05
N LEU A 159 14.42 -9.49 27.49
CA LEU A 159 15.69 -8.74 27.46
C LEU A 159 16.45 -9.01 26.16
N GLY A 160 17.43 -8.14 25.83
CA GLY A 160 18.36 -8.36 24.72
C GLY A 160 18.01 -7.57 23.45
N PRO A 161 18.72 -7.85 22.33
CA PRO A 161 18.63 -7.07 21.09
C PRO A 161 17.23 -7.02 20.47
N ILE A 162 16.45 -8.10 20.55
CA ILE A 162 15.06 -8.15 20.02
C ILE A 162 14.19 -7.10 20.72
N LYS A 163 14.28 -7.00 22.04
CA LYS A 163 13.52 -6.01 22.82
C LYS A 163 13.93 -4.59 22.44
N SER A 164 15.23 -4.28 22.46
CA SER A 164 15.76 -2.96 22.10
C SER A 164 15.40 -2.55 20.67
N GLN A 165 15.44 -3.50 19.72
CA GLN A 165 15.05 -3.22 18.34
C GLN A 165 13.56 -2.93 18.22
N SER A 166 12.71 -3.70 18.88
CA SER A 166 11.25 -3.49 18.85
C SER A 166 10.83 -2.19 19.50
N GLU A 167 11.47 -1.79 20.61
CA GLU A 167 11.24 -0.48 21.25
C GLU A 167 11.61 0.67 20.30
N GLY A 168 12.74 0.56 19.59
CA GLY A 168 13.15 1.54 18.60
C GLY A 168 12.21 1.61 17.38
N VAL A 169 11.68 0.49 16.92
CA VAL A 169 10.65 0.44 15.87
C VAL A 169 9.37 1.11 16.37
N ALA A 170 8.89 0.76 17.55
CA ALA A 170 7.68 1.35 18.12
C ALA A 170 7.79 2.86 18.33
N ALA A 171 8.96 3.35 18.75
CA ALA A 171 9.22 4.77 18.87
C ALA A 171 9.15 5.48 17.51
N LEU A 172 9.73 4.90 16.46
CA LEU A 172 9.65 5.43 15.09
C LEU A 172 8.19 5.44 14.60
N LEU A 173 7.46 4.35 14.77
CA LEU A 173 6.07 4.21 14.31
C LEU A 173 5.13 5.25 14.95
N ARG A 174 5.37 5.62 16.21
CA ARG A 174 4.57 6.63 16.93
C ARG A 174 5.08 8.06 16.74
N SER A 175 6.19 8.23 16.05
CA SER A 175 6.78 9.55 15.84
C SER A 175 6.10 10.32 14.70
N PRO A 176 6.25 11.66 14.64
CA PRO A 176 5.80 12.49 13.51
C PRO A 176 6.48 12.14 12.17
N MET A 177 7.53 11.31 12.20
CA MET A 177 8.20 10.83 10.99
C MET A 177 7.42 9.73 10.28
N THR A 178 6.43 9.13 10.92
CA THR A 178 5.61 8.06 10.36
C THR A 178 4.23 8.60 9.99
N SER A 179 3.73 8.16 8.84
CA SER A 179 2.36 8.39 8.41
C SER A 179 1.83 7.13 7.75
N VAL A 180 0.66 6.65 8.16
CA VAL A 180 0.00 5.46 7.60
C VAL A 180 -1.17 5.91 6.73
N HIS A 181 -1.02 5.81 5.41
CA HIS A 181 -2.06 6.08 4.43
C HIS A 181 -2.92 4.84 4.22
N LEU A 182 -4.23 5.04 4.14
CA LEU A 182 -5.21 3.98 3.98
C LEU A 182 -5.79 4.02 2.57
N VAL A 183 -5.59 2.93 1.81
CA VAL A 183 -6.14 2.78 0.46
C VAL A 183 -7.46 2.05 0.54
N THR A 184 -8.48 2.60 -0.10
CA THR A 184 -9.82 2.03 -0.17
C THR A 184 -10.38 2.09 -1.59
N LEU A 185 -11.42 1.33 -1.85
CA LEU A 185 -12.36 1.50 -2.97
C LEU A 185 -13.66 2.04 -2.43
N LEU A 186 -14.50 2.62 -3.29
CA LEU A 186 -15.87 3.03 -2.92
C LEU A 186 -16.81 1.82 -2.93
N GLU A 187 -16.53 0.89 -2.04
CA GLU A 187 -17.29 -0.32 -1.77
C GLU A 187 -17.47 -0.47 -0.25
N GLU A 188 -18.58 -1.05 0.20
CA GLU A 188 -18.94 -1.13 1.63
C GLU A 188 -17.84 -1.76 2.49
N MET A 189 -17.34 -2.93 2.09
CA MET A 189 -16.33 -3.64 2.88
C MET A 189 -14.97 -2.91 2.97
N PRO A 190 -14.36 -2.39 1.88
CA PRO A 190 -13.14 -1.58 1.97
C PRO A 190 -13.30 -0.33 2.82
N VAL A 191 -14.44 0.36 2.76
CA VAL A 191 -14.72 1.56 3.55
C VAL A 191 -14.83 1.21 5.05
N GLN A 192 -15.55 0.12 5.38
CA GLN A 192 -15.64 -0.36 6.76
C GLN A 192 -14.26 -0.73 7.31
N GLU A 193 -13.46 -1.50 6.55
CA GLU A 193 -12.09 -1.88 6.97
C GLU A 193 -11.17 -0.65 7.13
N THR A 194 -11.40 0.42 6.36
CA THR A 194 -10.67 1.67 6.51
C THR A 194 -11.01 2.35 7.83
N THR A 195 -12.29 2.36 8.21
CA THR A 195 -12.78 2.89 9.48
C THR A 195 -12.19 2.12 10.67
N ASP A 196 -12.24 0.80 10.61
CA ASP A 196 -11.70 -0.08 11.65
C ASP A 196 -10.18 0.09 11.80
N ALA A 197 -9.46 0.18 10.67
CA ALA A 197 -8.01 0.40 10.68
C ALA A 197 -7.63 1.76 11.28
N LEU A 198 -8.40 2.82 11.05
CA LEU A 198 -8.18 4.12 11.69
C LEU A 198 -8.32 4.04 13.22
N GLN A 199 -9.32 3.30 13.71
CA GLN A 199 -9.52 3.09 15.15
C GLN A 199 -8.35 2.28 15.74
N GLU A 200 -7.89 1.25 15.05
CA GLU A 200 -6.77 0.43 15.47
C GLU A 200 -5.45 1.24 15.52
N LEU A 201 -5.16 2.05 14.49
CA LEU A 201 -4.01 2.95 14.47
C LEU A 201 -4.05 3.96 15.61
N ALA A 202 -5.23 4.54 15.90
CA ALA A 202 -5.42 5.47 17.00
C ALA A 202 -5.16 4.78 18.35
N ALA A 203 -5.65 3.56 18.56
CA ALA A 203 -5.41 2.78 19.77
C ALA A 203 -3.93 2.44 19.99
N LEU A 204 -3.15 2.27 18.90
CA LEU A 204 -1.71 2.04 18.94
C LEU A 204 -0.89 3.35 19.07
N GLY A 205 -1.53 4.52 18.96
CA GLY A 205 -0.87 5.82 18.94
C GLY A 205 -0.03 6.05 17.67
N ILE A 206 -0.40 5.45 16.54
CA ILE A 206 0.30 5.55 15.27
C ILE A 206 -0.39 6.60 14.39
N PRO A 207 0.35 7.59 13.83
CA PRO A 207 -0.24 8.65 13.03
C PRO A 207 -0.88 8.12 11.74
N ALA A 208 -2.18 8.28 11.58
CA ALA A 208 -2.86 8.06 10.32
C ALA A 208 -2.70 9.28 9.39
N GLY A 209 -2.38 9.02 8.13
CA GLY A 209 -2.22 10.02 7.07
C GLY A 209 -3.50 10.27 6.28
N LYS A 210 -3.37 10.29 4.95
CA LYS A 210 -4.47 10.47 4.01
C LYS A 210 -5.26 9.15 3.82
N ILE A 211 -6.54 9.27 3.50
CA ILE A 211 -7.34 8.20 2.89
C ILE A 211 -7.20 8.36 1.37
N ILE A 212 -6.87 7.28 0.69
CA ILE A 212 -6.67 7.27 -0.77
C ILE A 212 -7.76 6.39 -1.38
N ILE A 213 -8.73 7.01 -2.00
CA ILE A 213 -9.78 6.33 -2.77
C ILE A 213 -9.17 5.97 -4.13
N ASN A 214 -8.97 4.69 -4.37
CA ASN A 214 -8.39 4.21 -5.62
C ASN A 214 -9.48 3.76 -6.60
N GLY A 215 -9.19 3.83 -7.90
CA GLY A 215 -10.09 3.34 -8.95
C GLY A 215 -11.39 4.12 -9.09
N SER A 216 -11.39 5.40 -8.72
CA SER A 216 -12.53 6.29 -8.86
C SER A 216 -12.92 6.45 -10.32
N ARG A 217 -14.22 6.42 -10.62
CA ARG A 217 -14.78 6.56 -11.96
C ARG A 217 -15.59 7.84 -12.08
N PRO A 218 -15.52 8.55 -13.24
CA PRO A 218 -16.37 9.70 -13.46
C PRO A 218 -17.84 9.25 -13.55
N PRO A 219 -18.78 10.02 -12.98
CA PRO A 219 -20.21 9.74 -13.12
C PRO A 219 -20.67 10.08 -14.54
N LEU A 220 -20.79 9.07 -15.40
CA LEU A 220 -21.15 9.24 -16.83
C LEU A 220 -22.53 9.85 -17.06
N LEU A 221 -23.46 9.70 -16.10
CA LEU A 221 -24.84 10.18 -16.19
C LEU A 221 -25.09 11.36 -15.25
N SER A 222 -24.08 12.20 -14.99
CA SER A 222 -24.24 13.41 -14.17
C SER A 222 -25.36 14.30 -14.72
N GLY A 223 -26.26 14.74 -13.82
CA GLY A 223 -27.41 15.57 -14.20
C GLY A 223 -28.59 14.79 -14.80
N HIS A 224 -28.48 13.48 -14.97
CA HIS A 224 -29.55 12.64 -15.51
C HIS A 224 -29.99 11.56 -14.48
N PRO A 225 -30.72 11.95 -13.42
CA PRO A 225 -31.05 11.02 -12.32
C PRO A 225 -32.02 9.91 -12.74
N LYS A 226 -32.63 10.00 -13.91
CA LYS A 226 -33.50 8.99 -14.50
C LYS A 226 -33.29 8.88 -15.99
N VAL A 227 -32.97 7.71 -16.47
CA VAL A 227 -32.88 7.39 -17.90
C VAL A 227 -34.20 6.77 -18.35
N THR A 228 -34.96 7.49 -19.16
CA THR A 228 -36.26 7.02 -19.67
C THR A 228 -36.10 6.30 -21.01
N GLN A 229 -37.02 5.35 -21.28
CA GLN A 229 -37.08 4.65 -22.57
C GLN A 229 -37.22 5.64 -23.77
N ALA A 230 -38.02 6.71 -23.60
CA ALA A 230 -38.19 7.72 -24.63
C ALA A 230 -36.92 8.53 -24.91
N ALA A 231 -36.11 8.82 -23.85
CA ALA A 231 -34.85 9.51 -24.02
C ALA A 231 -33.81 8.61 -24.74
N LEU A 232 -33.73 7.32 -24.36
CA LEU A 232 -32.85 6.37 -25.04
C LEU A 232 -33.23 6.17 -26.50
N LYS A 233 -34.52 6.03 -26.81
CA LYS A 233 -35.02 5.91 -28.19
C LYS A 233 -34.65 7.10 -29.05
N ARG A 234 -34.82 8.32 -28.52
CA ARG A 234 -34.42 9.55 -29.22
C ARG A 234 -32.91 9.62 -29.42
N GLY A 235 -32.13 9.44 -28.37
CA GLY A 235 -30.66 9.49 -28.45
C GLY A 235 -30.07 8.47 -29.42
N LEU A 236 -30.60 7.24 -29.45
CA LEU A 236 -30.18 6.22 -30.42
C LEU A 236 -30.52 6.63 -31.85
N ALA A 237 -31.75 7.17 -32.08
CA ALA A 237 -32.16 7.68 -33.40
C ALA A 237 -31.29 8.85 -33.86
N ASP A 238 -31.00 9.81 -32.98
CA ASP A 238 -30.15 10.98 -33.27
C ASP A 238 -28.70 10.54 -33.59
N ALA A 239 -28.24 9.45 -32.97
CA ALA A 239 -26.92 8.85 -33.23
C ALA A 239 -26.90 7.92 -34.46
N GLY A 240 -28.01 7.67 -35.11
CA GLY A 240 -28.12 6.74 -36.25
C GLY A 240 -27.94 5.26 -35.86
N LEU A 241 -28.20 4.93 -34.58
CA LEU A 241 -28.06 3.59 -34.04
C LEU A 241 -29.39 2.83 -33.99
N PRO A 242 -29.41 1.48 -34.04
CA PRO A 242 -30.61 0.69 -33.88
C PRO A 242 -31.31 0.97 -32.56
N ALA A 243 -32.61 1.26 -32.60
CA ALA A 243 -33.43 1.56 -31.42
C ALA A 243 -34.50 0.45 -31.19
N ASP A 244 -34.10 -0.81 -31.36
CA ASP A 244 -34.97 -1.94 -31.07
C ASP A 244 -35.25 -2.08 -29.58
N GLN A 245 -36.27 -2.84 -29.21
CA GLN A 245 -36.74 -2.97 -27.84
C GLN A 245 -35.68 -3.65 -26.92
N ALA A 246 -34.92 -4.59 -27.45
CA ALA A 246 -33.89 -5.31 -26.66
C ALA A 246 -32.72 -4.40 -26.34
N THR A 247 -32.21 -3.64 -27.32
CA THR A 247 -31.15 -2.63 -27.13
C THR A 247 -31.57 -1.56 -26.13
N ILE A 248 -32.79 -1.03 -26.24
CA ILE A 248 -33.29 0.00 -25.30
C ILE A 248 -33.42 -0.60 -23.88
N ALA A 249 -33.93 -1.82 -23.75
CA ALA A 249 -34.04 -2.49 -22.44
C ALA A 249 -32.68 -2.74 -21.80
N GLY A 250 -31.68 -3.20 -22.57
CA GLY A 250 -30.30 -3.41 -22.12
C GLY A 250 -29.66 -2.12 -21.63
N LEU A 251 -29.65 -1.07 -22.44
CA LEU A 251 -29.09 0.24 -22.07
C LEU A 251 -29.77 0.85 -20.84
N ARG A 252 -31.09 0.66 -20.70
CA ARG A 252 -31.81 1.11 -19.50
C ARG A 252 -31.39 0.37 -18.26
N ALA A 253 -31.21 -0.95 -18.35
CA ALA A 253 -30.72 -1.76 -17.22
C ALA A 253 -29.32 -1.33 -16.78
N GLU A 254 -28.40 -1.13 -17.73
CA GLU A 254 -27.03 -0.64 -17.46
C GLU A 254 -27.04 0.76 -16.86
N ALA A 255 -27.85 1.68 -17.41
CA ALA A 255 -27.97 3.03 -16.88
C ALA A 255 -28.48 3.04 -15.42
N ASN A 256 -29.49 2.22 -15.12
CA ASN A 256 -30.01 2.11 -13.75
C ASN A 256 -28.97 1.49 -12.80
N ALA A 257 -28.23 0.47 -13.22
CA ALA A 257 -27.15 -0.12 -12.45
C ALA A 257 -26.02 0.91 -12.20
N HIS A 258 -25.67 1.69 -13.21
CA HIS A 258 -24.68 2.77 -13.08
C HIS A 258 -25.13 3.84 -12.06
N LEU A 259 -26.38 4.30 -12.16
CA LEU A 259 -26.93 5.29 -11.23
C LEU A 259 -26.98 4.78 -9.79
N ALA A 260 -27.38 3.51 -9.59
CA ALA A 260 -27.38 2.91 -8.26
C ALA A 260 -25.97 2.81 -7.66
N ARG A 261 -24.97 2.42 -8.47
CA ARG A 261 -23.57 2.38 -8.06
C ARG A 261 -23.06 3.77 -7.72
N THR A 262 -23.31 4.78 -8.57
CA THR A 262 -22.86 6.16 -8.31
C THR A 262 -23.47 6.71 -7.03
N ALA A 263 -24.73 6.41 -6.74
CA ALA A 263 -25.37 6.80 -5.50
C ALA A 263 -24.73 6.18 -4.27
N LEU A 264 -24.37 4.88 -4.33
CA LEU A 264 -23.62 4.21 -3.25
C LEU A 264 -22.22 4.81 -3.10
N GLU A 265 -21.49 5.02 -4.20
CA GLU A 265 -20.15 5.64 -4.18
C GLU A 265 -20.18 7.02 -3.51
N GLU A 266 -21.21 7.83 -3.74
CA GLU A 266 -21.37 9.14 -3.14
C GLU A 266 -21.69 9.06 -1.64
N GLN A 267 -22.53 8.11 -1.24
CA GLN A 267 -22.78 7.83 0.18
C GLN A 267 -21.47 7.45 0.88
N LEU A 268 -20.69 6.53 0.31
CA LEU A 268 -19.43 6.06 0.88
C LEU A 268 -18.35 7.18 0.93
N ARG A 269 -18.31 8.08 -0.07
CA ARG A 269 -17.49 9.30 0.00
C ARG A 269 -17.85 10.16 1.19
N THR A 270 -19.16 10.34 1.41
CA THR A 270 -19.65 11.11 2.54
C THR A 270 -19.23 10.46 3.86
N GLU A 271 -19.35 9.14 4.01
CA GLU A 271 -18.90 8.40 5.19
C GLU A 271 -17.39 8.59 5.43
N LEU A 272 -16.57 8.44 4.39
CA LEU A 272 -15.13 8.66 4.49
C LEU A 272 -14.78 10.11 4.89
N SER A 273 -15.52 11.10 4.40
CA SER A 273 -15.29 12.52 4.72
C SER A 273 -15.49 12.82 6.22
N HIS A 274 -16.35 12.09 6.88
CA HIS A 274 -16.60 12.24 8.33
C HIS A 274 -15.48 11.63 9.20
N LEU A 275 -14.56 10.87 8.63
CA LEU A 275 -13.43 10.30 9.40
C LEU A 275 -12.32 11.32 9.72
N GLY A 276 -12.46 12.58 9.28
CA GLY A 276 -11.59 13.69 9.65
C GLY A 276 -10.14 13.54 9.13
N ARG A 277 -9.94 12.83 8.02
CA ARG A 277 -8.65 12.69 7.35
C ARG A 277 -8.68 13.32 5.96
N PRO A 278 -7.54 13.86 5.48
CA PRO A 278 -7.48 14.32 4.10
C PRO A 278 -7.74 13.15 3.14
N ILE A 279 -8.53 13.40 2.11
CA ILE A 279 -8.89 12.40 1.08
C ILE A 279 -8.22 12.79 -0.23
N VAL A 280 -7.68 11.80 -0.93
CA VAL A 280 -7.21 11.92 -2.31
C VAL A 280 -7.90 10.84 -3.14
N GLU A 281 -8.47 11.20 -4.29
CA GLU A 281 -9.06 10.24 -5.23
C GLU A 281 -8.12 10.01 -6.40
N LEU A 282 -7.87 8.74 -6.70
CA LEU A 282 -7.09 8.28 -7.85
C LEU A 282 -8.03 7.65 -8.87
N PRO A 283 -7.96 8.06 -10.14
CA PRO A 283 -8.84 7.55 -11.16
C PRO A 283 -8.57 6.08 -11.49
N LEU A 284 -9.60 5.37 -11.91
CA LEU A 284 -9.45 4.09 -12.58
C LEU A 284 -8.69 4.30 -13.89
N LEU A 285 -7.62 3.54 -14.09
CA LEU A 285 -6.87 3.51 -15.34
C LEU A 285 -7.45 2.40 -16.23
N PRO A 286 -8.11 2.73 -17.35
CA PRO A 286 -8.84 1.74 -18.14
C PRO A 286 -7.91 0.74 -18.86
N ASP A 287 -6.69 1.16 -19.19
CA ASP A 287 -5.71 0.38 -19.92
C ASP A 287 -4.81 -0.49 -19.01
N GLY A 288 -5.15 -0.54 -17.72
CA GLY A 288 -4.32 -1.20 -16.71
C GLY A 288 -3.32 -0.24 -16.05
N VAL A 289 -2.43 -0.81 -15.22
CA VAL A 289 -1.42 -0.04 -14.49
C VAL A 289 -0.04 -0.51 -14.93
N ASP A 290 0.57 0.26 -15.80
CA ASP A 290 1.97 0.20 -16.20
C ASP A 290 2.78 1.35 -15.55
N LEU A 291 4.02 1.54 -15.94
CA LEU A 291 4.87 2.61 -15.43
C LEU A 291 4.29 4.01 -15.70
N ASP A 292 3.72 4.25 -16.88
CA ASP A 292 3.07 5.52 -17.24
C ASP A 292 1.82 5.75 -16.38
N GLY A 293 1.04 4.71 -16.12
CA GLY A 293 -0.07 4.73 -15.19
C GLY A 293 0.36 5.10 -13.77
N VAL A 294 1.43 4.48 -13.27
CA VAL A 294 2.01 4.83 -11.96
C VAL A 294 2.45 6.29 -11.92
N GLN A 295 3.10 6.80 -12.99
CA GLN A 295 3.51 8.21 -13.10
C GLN A 295 2.32 9.17 -13.08
N ARG A 296 1.22 8.83 -13.77
CA ARG A 296 -0.02 9.62 -13.74
C ARG A 296 -0.61 9.70 -12.33
N LEU A 297 -0.65 8.57 -11.61
CA LEU A 297 -1.12 8.55 -10.22
C LEU A 297 -0.16 9.30 -9.29
N ALA A 298 1.14 9.23 -9.51
CA ALA A 298 2.16 9.97 -8.76
C ALA A 298 1.97 11.48 -8.86
N ASN A 299 1.66 12.00 -10.04
CA ASN A 299 1.39 13.42 -10.25
C ASN A 299 0.18 13.92 -9.43
N ILE A 300 -0.86 13.08 -9.27
CA ILE A 300 -2.03 13.42 -8.45
C ILE A 300 -1.68 13.41 -6.96
N LEU A 301 -0.84 12.45 -6.51
CA LEU A 301 -0.44 12.34 -5.10
C LEU A 301 0.52 13.43 -4.67
N GLY A 302 1.30 13.99 -5.61
CA GLY A 302 2.28 15.06 -5.39
C GLY A 302 1.73 16.47 -5.46
N SER A 303 0.50 16.63 -5.98
CA SER A 303 -0.21 17.91 -6.02
C SER A 303 -0.91 18.19 -4.68
#